data_fbca9a5bf9716b15d4a7def80f191f30
#
_entry.id   fbca9a5bf9716b15d4a7def80f191f30
#
_cell.length_a   1.000
_cell.length_b   1.000
_cell.length_c   1.000
_cell.angle_alpha   90.00
_cell.angle_beta   90.00
_cell.angle_gamma   90.00
#
_symmetry.space_group_name_H-M   'P 1'
#
loop_
_entity.id
_entity.type
_entity.pdbx_description
1 polymer ?
#
loop_
_entity_poly.entity_id
_entity_poly.type
_entity_poly.pdbx_seq_one_letter_code
_entity_poly.pdbx_strand_id
1 'polypeptide(L)'
;DQIENRIIEAKSRGIYEAPGMALLHIAYERLVTGIHNEDTIEQYRINGLRLGRLLYQGRWFDSQALMLRETAQRWVAKAITGVVTLELRRGNDYTIMNSESLILNYEAERLTMEKGDSDFTPMDRIGQLTMRNLDITDTRAKLAIYTNTGLLSVGQGSAIPQLDSKKK
;
A
#
# COMPACT_ATOMS: atom_id res chain seq x y z
N ASP A 1 -24.77 8.11 -0.50
CA ASP A 1 -24.68 8.38 -1.93
C ASP A 1 -23.28 8.81 -2.30
N GLN A 2 -22.51 7.94 -2.94
CA GLN A 2 -21.24 8.33 -3.52
C GLN A 2 -21.48 8.84 -4.93
N ILE A 3 -21.23 10.13 -5.10
CA ILE A 3 -21.30 10.79 -6.40
C ILE A 3 -19.87 11.04 -6.85
N GLU A 4 -19.48 10.43 -7.95
CA GLU A 4 -18.21 10.76 -8.58
C GLU A 4 -18.45 11.69 -9.77
N ASN A 5 -18.00 12.93 -9.63
CA ASN A 5 -17.99 13.90 -10.71
C ASN A 5 -16.55 14.19 -11.12
N ARG A 6 -16.16 13.81 -12.33
CA ARG A 6 -14.84 14.12 -12.88
C ARG A 6 -14.96 15.00 -14.09
N ILE A 7 -14.31 16.14 -14.01
CA ILE A 7 -14.06 16.99 -15.17
C ILE A 7 -12.63 16.68 -15.62
N ILE A 8 -12.51 16.11 -16.82
CA ILE A 8 -11.21 15.83 -17.42
C ILE A 8 -11.13 16.65 -18.71
N GLU A 9 -10.14 17.50 -18.81
CA GLU A 9 -10.01 18.47 -19.90
C GLU A 9 -11.25 19.39 -19.95
N ALA A 10 -11.68 19.80 -21.10
CA ALA A 10 -12.89 20.61 -21.28
C ALA A 10 -14.18 19.76 -21.41
N LYS A 11 -14.14 18.48 -21.02
CA LYS A 11 -15.28 17.56 -21.14
C LYS A 11 -15.89 17.26 -19.78
N SER A 12 -17.19 17.52 -19.63
CA SER A 12 -17.94 17.03 -18.49
C SER A 12 -18.16 15.52 -18.62
N ARG A 13 -17.93 14.80 -17.53
CA ARG A 13 -18.27 13.38 -17.38
C ARG A 13 -19.63 13.25 -16.72
N GLY A 14 -20.33 12.16 -16.99
CA GLY A 14 -21.57 11.84 -16.31
C GLY A 14 -21.32 11.60 -14.82
N ILE A 15 -22.33 11.90 -14.01
CA ILE A 15 -22.36 11.58 -12.59
C ILE A 15 -22.95 10.17 -12.48
N TYR A 16 -22.24 9.28 -11.78
CA TYR A 16 -22.70 7.94 -11.52
C TYR A 16 -22.85 7.74 -10.01
N GLU A 17 -23.99 7.20 -9.62
CA GLU A 17 -24.26 6.84 -8.24
C GLU A 17 -24.30 5.32 -8.11
N ALA A 18 -23.51 4.79 -7.20
CA ALA A 18 -23.45 3.37 -6.89
C ALA A 18 -23.30 3.15 -5.39
N PRO A 19 -24.27 3.57 -4.56
CA PRO A 19 -24.13 3.55 -3.11
C PRO A 19 -23.88 2.14 -2.55
N GLY A 20 -24.56 1.14 -3.07
CA GLY A 20 -24.35 -0.25 -2.66
C GLY A 20 -22.93 -0.75 -2.95
N MET A 21 -22.40 -0.46 -4.13
CA MET A 21 -21.02 -0.84 -4.49
C MET A 21 -19.99 -0.07 -3.67
N ALA A 22 -20.27 1.18 -3.33
CA ALA A 22 -19.40 1.98 -2.48
C ALA A 22 -19.28 1.38 -1.07
N LEU A 23 -20.40 0.98 -0.48
CA LEU A 23 -20.41 0.33 0.84
C LEU A 23 -19.71 -1.03 0.82
N LEU A 24 -19.96 -1.82 -0.21
CA LEU A 24 -19.25 -3.09 -0.40
C LEU A 24 -17.75 -2.89 -0.57
N HIS A 25 -17.34 -1.85 -1.29
CA HIS A 25 -15.92 -1.52 -1.45
C HIS A 25 -15.26 -1.14 -0.10
N ILE A 26 -15.93 -0.32 0.69
CA ILE A 26 -15.45 0.06 2.03
C ILE A 26 -15.28 -1.16 2.92
N ALA A 27 -16.30 -2.02 2.99
CA ALA A 27 -16.24 -3.24 3.79
C ALA A 27 -15.16 -4.21 3.30
N TYR A 28 -15.05 -4.39 1.99
CA TYR A 28 -14.05 -5.26 1.37
C TYR A 28 -12.64 -4.75 1.63
N GLU A 29 -12.38 -3.47 1.39
CA GLU A 29 -11.08 -2.84 1.65
C GLU A 29 -10.66 -2.97 3.11
N ARG A 30 -11.62 -2.87 4.03
CA ARG A 30 -11.35 -3.09 5.47
C ARG A 30 -10.88 -4.51 5.75
N LEU A 31 -11.48 -5.53 5.13
CA LEU A 31 -11.05 -6.91 5.27
C LEU A 31 -9.71 -7.17 4.57
N VAL A 32 -9.50 -6.63 3.38
CA VAL A 32 -8.22 -6.74 2.67
C VAL A 32 -7.07 -6.22 3.54
N THR A 33 -7.23 -5.05 4.12
CA THR A 33 -6.21 -4.43 4.98
C THR A 33 -6.03 -5.15 6.31
N GLY A 34 -7.03 -5.84 6.80
CA GLY A 34 -6.95 -6.61 8.04
C GLY A 34 -6.37 -8.02 7.87
N ILE A 35 -6.41 -8.58 6.66
CA ILE A 35 -6.03 -9.97 6.38
C ILE A 35 -4.65 -10.07 5.71
N HIS A 36 -4.35 -9.16 4.79
CA HIS A 36 -3.10 -9.19 4.03
C HIS A 36 -2.03 -8.27 4.60
N ASN A 37 -0.77 -8.59 4.34
CA ASN A 37 0.37 -7.73 4.64
C ASN A 37 0.46 -6.57 3.64
N GLU A 38 1.24 -5.55 4.01
CA GLU A 38 1.38 -4.31 3.25
C GLU A 38 1.84 -4.54 1.80
N ASP A 39 2.86 -5.38 1.60
CA ASP A 39 3.40 -5.68 0.26
C ASP A 39 2.35 -6.31 -0.67
N THR A 40 1.54 -7.21 -0.12
CA THR A 40 0.44 -7.85 -0.87
C THR A 40 -0.64 -6.84 -1.22
N ILE A 41 -1.00 -5.95 -0.29
CA ILE A 41 -2.00 -4.90 -0.50
C ILE A 41 -1.51 -3.92 -1.57
N GLU A 42 -0.27 -3.49 -1.50
CA GLU A 42 0.32 -2.58 -2.49
C GLU A 42 0.27 -3.21 -3.90
N GLN A 43 0.76 -4.43 -4.02
CA GLN A 43 0.75 -5.14 -5.31
C GLN A 43 -0.68 -5.34 -5.84
N TYR A 44 -1.62 -5.67 -4.97
CA TYR A 44 -3.04 -5.80 -5.33
C TYR A 44 -3.62 -4.50 -5.89
N ARG A 45 -3.32 -3.37 -5.25
CA ARG A 45 -3.77 -2.03 -5.69
C ARG A 45 -3.17 -1.64 -7.04
N ILE A 46 -1.87 -1.87 -7.23
CA ILE A 46 -1.19 -1.61 -8.52
C ILE A 46 -1.83 -2.45 -9.63
N ASN A 47 -2.04 -3.74 -9.38
CA ASN A 47 -2.68 -4.65 -10.32
C ASN A 47 -4.12 -4.23 -10.63
N GLY A 48 -4.86 -3.76 -9.63
CA GLY A 48 -6.23 -3.24 -9.76
C GLY A 48 -6.30 -2.02 -10.67
N LEU A 49 -5.40 -1.06 -10.49
CA LEU A 49 -5.31 0.13 -11.35
C LEU A 49 -5.01 -0.26 -12.81
N ARG A 50 -4.10 -1.20 -13.01
CA ARG A 50 -3.76 -1.69 -14.34
C ARG A 50 -4.93 -2.43 -15.00
N LEU A 51 -5.60 -3.29 -14.24
CA LEU A 51 -6.79 -4.01 -14.69
C LEU A 51 -7.93 -3.05 -15.06
N GLY A 52 -8.17 -2.04 -14.22
CA GLY A 52 -9.17 -1.01 -14.49
C GLY A 52 -8.91 -0.26 -15.81
N ARG A 53 -7.64 0.03 -16.11
CA ARG A 53 -7.27 0.65 -17.40
C ARG A 53 -7.52 -0.28 -18.58
N LEU A 54 -7.21 -1.56 -18.45
CA LEU A 54 -7.49 -2.55 -19.50
C LEU A 54 -8.98 -2.71 -19.73
N LEU A 55 -9.77 -2.74 -18.66
CA LEU A 55 -11.23 -2.78 -18.74
C LEU A 55 -11.80 -1.56 -19.45
N TYR A 56 -11.32 -0.37 -19.11
CA TYR A 56 -11.73 0.87 -19.77
C TYR A 56 -11.44 0.87 -21.28
N GLN A 57 -10.35 0.19 -21.69
CA GLN A 57 -9.96 0.03 -23.09
C GLN A 57 -10.72 -1.12 -23.82
N GLY A 58 -11.66 -1.78 -23.16
CA GLY A 58 -12.37 -2.94 -23.72
C GLY A 58 -11.54 -4.23 -23.80
N ARG A 59 -10.41 -4.30 -23.10
CA ARG A 59 -9.42 -5.40 -23.16
C ARG A 59 -9.62 -6.43 -22.04
N TRP A 60 -10.85 -6.71 -21.66
CA TRP A 60 -11.18 -7.62 -20.57
C TRP A 60 -10.71 -9.06 -20.81
N PHE A 61 -10.67 -9.52 -22.06
CA PHE A 61 -10.24 -10.86 -22.45
C PHE A 61 -8.79 -10.93 -22.93
N ASP A 62 -8.07 -9.82 -22.85
CA ASP A 62 -6.64 -9.80 -23.11
C ASP A 62 -5.88 -10.68 -22.12
N SER A 63 -4.82 -11.34 -22.56
CA SER A 63 -3.99 -12.21 -21.70
C SER A 63 -3.47 -11.49 -20.46
N GLN A 64 -3.10 -10.22 -20.58
CA GLN A 64 -2.70 -9.43 -19.43
C GLN A 64 -3.85 -9.23 -18.43
N ALA A 65 -5.08 -8.96 -18.91
CA ALA A 65 -6.24 -8.82 -18.05
C ALA A 65 -6.58 -10.14 -17.35
N LEU A 66 -6.49 -11.26 -18.06
CA LEU A 66 -6.70 -12.59 -17.49
C LEU A 66 -5.68 -12.91 -16.39
N MET A 67 -4.39 -12.64 -16.63
CA MET A 67 -3.34 -12.81 -15.62
C MET A 67 -3.59 -11.98 -14.36
N LEU A 68 -3.95 -10.70 -14.50
CA LEU A 68 -4.25 -9.82 -13.38
C LEU A 68 -5.47 -10.27 -12.58
N ARG A 69 -6.51 -10.72 -13.28
CA ARG A 69 -7.73 -11.26 -12.66
C ARG A 69 -7.45 -12.55 -11.89
N GLU A 70 -6.72 -13.47 -12.51
CA GLU A 70 -6.29 -14.72 -11.86
C GLU A 70 -5.47 -14.43 -10.60
N THR A 71 -4.53 -13.52 -10.70
CA THR A 71 -3.70 -13.10 -9.56
C THR A 71 -4.55 -12.53 -8.44
N ALA A 72 -5.44 -11.59 -8.73
CA ALA A 72 -6.32 -10.98 -7.75
C ALA A 72 -7.23 -12.00 -7.08
N GLN A 73 -7.85 -12.89 -7.87
CA GLN A 73 -8.76 -13.90 -7.38
C GLN A 73 -8.04 -14.95 -6.52
N ARG A 74 -6.94 -15.48 -7.02
CA ARG A 74 -6.25 -16.61 -6.40
C ARG A 74 -5.52 -16.23 -5.13
N TRP A 75 -4.80 -15.11 -5.15
CA TRP A 75 -3.88 -14.74 -4.07
C TRP A 75 -4.46 -13.76 -3.06
N VAL A 76 -5.50 -13.03 -3.42
CA VAL A 76 -6.11 -12.04 -2.54
C VAL A 76 -7.56 -12.40 -2.21
N ALA A 77 -8.43 -12.41 -3.21
CA ALA A 77 -9.88 -12.50 -2.96
C ALA A 77 -10.32 -13.78 -2.25
N LYS A 78 -9.67 -14.92 -2.51
CA LYS A 78 -10.00 -16.20 -1.84
C LYS A 78 -9.79 -16.18 -0.32
N ALA A 79 -8.89 -15.36 0.16
CA ALA A 79 -8.62 -15.23 1.58
C ALA A 79 -9.60 -14.27 2.27
N ILE A 80 -10.31 -13.42 1.51
CA ILE A 80 -11.17 -12.41 2.10
C ILE A 80 -12.48 -13.05 2.55
N THR A 81 -12.61 -13.20 3.87
CA THR A 81 -13.81 -13.66 4.53
C THR A 81 -13.97 -12.93 5.86
N GLY A 82 -15.19 -12.54 6.18
CA GLY A 82 -15.47 -11.84 7.43
C GLY A 82 -16.74 -11.00 7.36
N VAL A 83 -16.98 -10.28 8.43
CA VAL A 83 -18.11 -9.38 8.60
C VAL A 83 -17.60 -8.00 8.97
N VAL A 84 -18.11 -6.98 8.30
CA VAL A 84 -17.83 -5.59 8.64
C VAL A 84 -19.14 -4.88 8.92
N THR A 85 -19.24 -4.26 10.09
CA THR A 85 -20.39 -3.48 10.49
C THR A 85 -20.12 -2.01 10.26
N LEU A 86 -20.95 -1.37 9.45
CA LEU A 86 -20.88 0.05 9.10
C LEU A 86 -22.06 0.81 9.69
N GLU A 87 -21.79 1.92 10.33
CA GLU A 87 -22.79 2.93 10.66
C GLU A 87 -22.80 4.01 9.59
N LEU A 88 -23.95 4.22 8.95
CA LEU A 88 -24.09 5.21 7.88
C LEU A 88 -24.76 6.47 8.39
N ARG A 89 -24.26 7.60 7.96
CA ARG A 89 -24.79 8.91 8.25
C ARG A 89 -25.17 9.62 6.96
N ARG A 90 -25.78 10.78 7.11
CA ARG A 90 -26.22 11.59 5.97
C ARG A 90 -25.01 12.04 5.13
N GLY A 91 -25.13 11.96 3.82
CA GLY A 91 -24.08 12.29 2.86
C GLY A 91 -23.11 11.11 2.65
N ASN A 92 -21.83 11.39 2.60
CA ASN A 92 -20.76 10.40 2.41
C ASN A 92 -20.08 9.99 3.73
N ASP A 93 -20.73 10.25 4.86
CA ASP A 93 -20.17 9.96 6.17
C ASP A 93 -20.51 8.53 6.62
N TYR A 94 -19.52 7.83 7.10
CA TYR A 94 -19.66 6.48 7.66
C TYR A 94 -18.63 6.22 8.74
N THR A 95 -18.93 5.28 9.61
CA THR A 95 -17.97 4.75 10.60
C THR A 95 -17.94 3.24 10.52
N ILE A 96 -16.75 2.66 10.54
CA ILE A 96 -16.57 1.22 10.69
C ILE A 96 -16.67 0.91 12.18
N MET A 97 -17.78 0.29 12.58
CA MET A 97 -18.05 -0.04 13.98
C MET A 97 -17.33 -1.29 14.43
N ASN A 98 -17.30 -2.30 13.55
CA ASN A 98 -16.67 -3.57 13.86
C ASN A 98 -16.16 -4.26 12.59
N SER A 99 -15.14 -5.12 12.77
CA SER A 99 -14.60 -5.97 11.72
C SER A 99 -14.20 -7.31 12.33
N GLU A 100 -14.77 -8.38 11.84
CA GLU A 100 -14.54 -9.73 12.32
C GLU A 100 -14.10 -10.65 11.19
N SER A 101 -13.03 -11.39 11.40
CA SER A 101 -12.58 -12.47 10.54
C SER A 101 -11.76 -13.46 11.35
N LEU A 102 -11.81 -14.73 10.98
CA LEU A 102 -11.01 -15.79 11.60
C LEU A 102 -9.50 -15.71 11.28
N ILE A 103 -9.15 -14.89 10.29
CA ILE A 103 -7.78 -14.80 9.75
C ILE A 103 -7.28 -13.37 9.73
N LEU A 104 -7.70 -12.53 10.69
CA LEU A 104 -7.12 -11.20 10.86
C LEU A 104 -5.64 -11.34 11.22
N ASN A 105 -4.81 -10.61 10.50
CA ASN A 105 -3.35 -10.64 10.65
C ASN A 105 -2.85 -9.89 11.90
N TYR A 106 -3.73 -9.15 12.57
CA TYR A 106 -3.35 -8.37 13.73
C TYR A 106 -3.56 -9.17 15.00
N GLU A 107 -2.46 -9.65 15.55
CA GLU A 107 -2.39 -10.22 16.92
C GLU A 107 -1.77 -9.17 17.84
N ALA A 108 -2.61 -8.48 18.60
CA ALA A 108 -2.17 -7.41 19.50
C ALA A 108 -1.11 -7.87 20.51
N GLU A 109 -1.16 -9.14 20.93
CA GLU A 109 -0.20 -9.70 21.89
C GLU A 109 1.20 -9.89 21.32
N ARG A 110 1.32 -10.16 20.02
CA ARG A 110 2.60 -10.39 19.34
C ARG A 110 3.21 -9.13 18.73
N LEU A 111 2.35 -8.19 18.30
CA LEU A 111 2.78 -7.03 17.51
C LEU A 111 2.81 -5.72 18.31
N THR A 112 2.41 -5.75 19.60
CA THR A 112 2.45 -4.54 20.42
C THR A 112 3.89 -4.19 20.79
N MET A 113 4.24 -2.94 20.55
CA MET A 113 5.53 -2.38 20.99
C MET A 113 5.51 -1.94 22.47
N GLU A 114 4.37 -2.01 23.14
CA GLU A 114 4.16 -1.51 24.50
C GLU A 114 4.36 -2.58 25.57
N LYS A 115 4.35 -3.86 25.20
CA LYS A 115 4.56 -4.98 26.13
C LYS A 115 5.94 -5.61 25.91
N GLY A 116 6.66 -5.87 27.00
CA GLY A 116 8.00 -6.45 26.98
C GLY A 116 8.11 -7.91 26.50
N ASP A 117 7.00 -8.55 26.11
CA ASP A 117 6.94 -9.94 25.65
C ASP A 117 6.67 -10.07 24.15
N SER A 118 7.04 -9.07 23.36
CA SER A 118 6.95 -9.19 21.90
C SER A 118 8.04 -10.13 21.34
N ASP A 119 7.72 -10.85 20.26
CA ASP A 119 8.66 -11.73 19.53
C ASP A 119 9.85 -10.98 18.93
N PHE A 120 9.88 -9.66 19.03
CA PHE A 120 10.96 -8.80 18.55
C PHE A 120 11.25 -7.65 19.53
N THR A 121 12.47 -7.16 19.49
CA THR A 121 12.95 -6.04 20.31
C THR A 121 13.23 -4.82 19.44
N PRO A 122 13.29 -3.61 20.03
CA PRO A 122 13.73 -2.42 19.29
C PRO A 122 15.12 -2.58 18.64
N MET A 123 15.98 -3.43 19.20
CA MET A 123 17.32 -3.73 18.66
C MET A 123 17.26 -4.45 17.31
N ASP A 124 16.29 -5.34 17.12
CA ASP A 124 16.09 -6.05 15.85
C ASP A 124 15.76 -5.07 14.71
N ARG A 125 14.96 -4.05 15.01
CA ARG A 125 14.66 -2.97 14.05
C ARG A 125 15.85 -2.06 13.77
N ILE A 126 16.68 -1.78 14.76
CA ILE A 126 17.91 -1.01 14.57
C ILE A 126 18.84 -1.75 13.62
N GLY A 127 19.01 -3.06 13.79
CA GLY A 127 19.79 -3.90 12.88
C GLY A 127 19.28 -3.82 11.42
N GLN A 128 17.98 -3.97 11.23
CA GLN A 128 17.35 -3.87 9.92
C GLN A 128 17.53 -2.48 9.27
N LEU A 129 17.35 -1.41 10.05
CA LEU A 129 17.56 -0.04 9.57
C LEU A 129 19.02 0.21 9.22
N THR A 130 19.96 -0.32 10.01
CA THR A 130 21.40 -0.21 9.76
C THR A 130 21.77 -0.86 8.43
N MET A 131 21.29 -2.08 8.16
CA MET A 131 21.54 -2.77 6.89
C MET A 131 20.95 -1.99 5.71
N ARG A 132 19.72 -1.51 5.84
CA ARG A 132 19.08 -0.69 4.79
C ARG A 132 19.82 0.62 4.55
N ASN A 133 20.30 1.28 5.59
CA ASN A 133 21.08 2.52 5.48
C ASN A 133 22.44 2.30 4.82
N LEU A 134 23.09 1.17 5.07
CA LEU A 134 24.33 0.81 4.36
C LEU A 134 24.10 0.67 2.87
N ASP A 135 23.05 -0.04 2.47
CA ASP A 135 22.68 -0.22 1.06
C ASP A 135 22.37 1.12 0.38
N ILE A 136 21.58 1.99 1.03
CA ILE A 136 21.27 3.34 0.52
C ILE A 136 22.54 4.17 0.38
N THR A 137 23.42 4.15 1.38
CA THR A 137 24.67 4.91 1.37
C THR A 137 25.58 4.45 0.24
N ASP A 138 25.70 3.14 0.05
CA ASP A 138 26.53 2.54 -1.00
C ASP A 138 25.99 2.88 -2.39
N THR A 139 24.67 2.82 -2.57
CA THR A 139 24.00 3.21 -3.82
C THR A 139 24.21 4.70 -4.13
N ARG A 140 24.08 5.59 -3.13
CA ARG A 140 24.29 7.03 -3.29
C ARG A 140 25.73 7.36 -3.65
N ALA A 141 26.69 6.69 -3.03
CA ALA A 141 28.12 6.91 -3.30
C ALA A 141 28.51 6.52 -4.75
N LYS A 142 27.83 5.54 -5.32
CA LYS A 142 28.12 5.02 -6.66
C LYS A 142 27.39 5.76 -7.79
N LEU A 143 26.26 6.40 -7.51
CA LEU A 143 25.45 7.03 -8.53
C LEU A 143 25.75 8.53 -8.64
N ALA A 144 26.42 8.91 -9.71
CA ALA A 144 26.77 10.31 -10.01
C ALA A 144 25.56 11.27 -10.03
N ILE A 145 24.36 10.75 -10.29
CA ILE A 145 23.12 11.52 -10.27
C ILE A 145 22.85 12.14 -8.89
N TYR A 146 23.26 11.50 -7.81
CA TYR A 146 23.08 12.04 -6.45
C TYR A 146 24.16 13.05 -6.07
N THR A 147 25.34 12.99 -6.71
CA THR A 147 26.45 13.90 -6.43
C THR A 147 26.40 15.17 -7.28
N ASN A 148 25.90 15.09 -8.52
CA ASN A 148 25.99 16.17 -9.49
C ASN A 148 24.74 17.05 -9.60
N THR A 149 23.59 16.62 -9.11
CA THR A 149 22.33 17.33 -9.33
C THR A 149 21.91 18.28 -8.21
N GLY A 150 22.62 18.32 -7.09
CA GLY A 150 22.24 19.14 -5.94
C GLY A 150 20.86 18.80 -5.34
N LEU A 151 20.19 17.79 -5.88
CA LEU A 151 18.84 17.35 -5.47
C LEU A 151 18.79 16.82 -4.03
N LEU A 152 19.94 16.54 -3.44
CA LEU A 152 20.09 16.16 -2.05
C LEU A 152 21.06 17.10 -1.34
N SER A 153 20.82 18.39 -1.37
CA SER A 153 21.32 19.25 -0.31
C SER A 153 20.56 18.89 0.96
N VAL A 154 20.92 17.78 1.55
CA VAL A 154 20.64 17.52 2.96
C VAL A 154 21.28 18.64 3.71
N GLY A 155 20.50 19.39 4.49
CA GLY A 155 20.95 20.60 5.16
C GLY A 155 22.32 20.41 5.77
N GLN A 156 23.13 21.44 5.71
CA GLN A 156 24.49 21.49 6.21
C GLN A 156 24.57 20.81 7.59
N GLY A 157 25.03 19.57 7.62
CA GLY A 157 25.08 18.81 8.88
C GLY A 157 25.68 17.42 8.81
N SER A 158 25.81 16.80 7.66
CA SER A 158 26.54 15.52 7.57
C SER A 158 27.57 15.59 6.44
N ALA A 159 28.78 15.92 6.82
CA ALA A 159 29.95 15.65 5.99
C ALA A 159 29.96 14.15 5.68
N ILE A 160 29.82 13.80 4.39
CA ILE A 160 30.05 12.43 3.93
C ILE A 160 31.49 12.11 4.32
N PRO A 161 31.75 11.05 5.12
CA PRO A 161 33.11 10.66 5.40
C PRO A 161 33.82 10.36 4.08
N GLN A 162 34.82 11.11 3.72
CA GLN A 162 35.70 10.76 2.61
C GLN A 162 36.34 9.41 2.95
N LEU A 163 36.05 8.42 2.17
CA LEU A 163 36.74 7.13 2.23
C LEU A 163 38.21 7.41 1.87
N ASP A 164 39.06 7.28 2.89
CA ASP A 164 40.51 7.28 2.71
C ASP A 164 40.87 6.19 1.69
N SER A 165 41.39 6.61 0.54
CA SER A 165 41.85 5.74 -0.54
C SER A 165 43.18 5.05 -0.23
N LYS A 166 43.53 4.88 1.05
CA LYS A 166 44.75 4.21 1.51
C LYS A 166 44.44 3.04 2.42
N LYS A 167 44.08 1.92 1.83
CA LYS A 167 44.48 0.58 2.30
C LYS A 167 44.48 -0.37 1.12
N LYS A 168 45.69 -0.52 0.56
CA LYS A 168 46.07 -1.73 -0.19
C LYS A 168 46.17 -2.90 0.77
#